data_63a8c5d647235af8dc6c01492699be1e
#
_entry.id   63a8c5d647235af8dc6c01492699be1e
#
_cell.length_a   1.000
_cell.length_b   1.000
_cell.length_c   1.000
_cell.angle_alpha   90.00
_cell.angle_beta   90.00
_cell.angle_gamma   90.00
#
_symmetry.space_group_name_H-M   'P 1'
#
loop_
_entity.id
_entity.type
_entity.pdbx_description
1 polymer ?
#
loop_
_entity_poly.entity_id
_entity_poly.type
_entity_poly.pdbx_seq_one_letter_code
_entity_poly.pdbx_strand_id
1 'polypeptide(L)'
;RITRVTVDTMNAARVMGKPMGVYVTMEAPALDEPDEGYHREISECFARELGAMMPKAQEEKAVLVVGLGNREVTADALGPQVVDNLLITRHIVKAYGKCAYNKERMNLVSSIEPGVMAKTGMETAEIIKGIVQETRPDMILVIDALAARSTKRLNKTIQITDTGIHPGSGVGNHR
;
A
#
# COMPACT_ATOMS: atom_id res chain seq x y z
N ARG A 1 -6.67 14.74 -10.88
CA ARG A 1 -5.40 14.92 -11.62
C ARG A 1 -4.40 13.85 -11.22
N ILE A 2 -3.69 13.27 -12.22
CA ILE A 2 -2.62 12.29 -11.98
C ILE A 2 -1.29 12.89 -12.45
N THR A 3 -0.29 12.80 -11.61
CA THR A 3 1.10 13.20 -11.92
C THR A 3 2.00 11.98 -11.73
N ARG A 4 2.72 11.59 -12.78
CA ARG A 4 3.71 10.51 -12.72
C ARG A 4 5.11 11.10 -12.90
N VAL A 5 6.01 10.73 -11.98
CA VAL A 5 7.40 11.14 -11.99
C VAL A 5 8.26 9.87 -11.96
N THR A 6 9.17 9.73 -12.92
CA THR A 6 10.18 8.67 -12.92
C THR A 6 11.53 9.27 -12.56
N VAL A 7 12.16 8.73 -11.53
CA VAL A 7 13.53 9.06 -11.14
C VAL A 7 14.43 7.95 -11.65
N ASP A 8 15.11 8.18 -12.78
CA ASP A 8 15.84 7.17 -13.54
C ASP A 8 17.36 7.33 -13.49
N THR A 9 17.87 8.41 -12.84
CA THR A 9 19.29 8.65 -12.71
C THR A 9 19.69 8.95 -11.25
N MET A 10 20.93 8.58 -10.89
CA MET A 10 21.50 8.87 -9.57
C MET A 10 21.56 10.38 -9.29
N ASN A 11 21.79 11.20 -10.33
CA ASN A 11 21.80 12.64 -10.16
C ASN A 11 20.41 13.20 -9.85
N ALA A 12 19.38 12.73 -10.57
CA ALA A 12 17.99 13.08 -10.28
C ALA A 12 17.59 12.64 -8.86
N ALA A 13 17.94 11.42 -8.48
CA ALA A 13 17.70 10.89 -7.13
C ALA A 13 18.28 11.79 -6.04
N ARG A 14 19.54 12.23 -6.22
CA ARG A 14 20.22 13.12 -5.27
C ARG A 14 19.56 14.51 -5.21
N VAL A 15 19.24 15.10 -6.36
CA VAL A 15 18.62 16.44 -6.43
C VAL A 15 17.21 16.41 -5.84
N MET A 16 16.43 15.36 -6.09
CA MET A 16 15.05 15.22 -5.59
C MET A 16 14.98 14.71 -4.15
N GLY A 17 16.09 14.20 -3.60
CA GLY A 17 16.10 13.53 -2.29
C GLY A 17 15.21 12.29 -2.26
N LYS A 18 15.06 11.58 -3.38
CA LYS A 18 14.19 10.39 -3.53
C LYS A 18 14.97 9.25 -4.18
N PRO A 19 14.72 7.99 -3.79
CA PRO A 19 15.27 6.84 -4.50
C PRO A 19 14.86 6.81 -5.99
N MET A 20 15.66 6.11 -6.81
CA MET A 20 15.28 5.82 -8.19
C MET A 20 14.05 4.92 -8.22
N GLY A 21 13.08 5.26 -9.07
CA GLY A 21 11.82 4.55 -9.21
C GLY A 21 10.69 5.42 -9.73
N VAL A 22 9.49 4.90 -9.66
CA VAL A 22 8.27 5.55 -10.15
C VAL A 22 7.45 6.08 -8.98
N TYR A 23 6.98 7.31 -9.13
CA TYR A 23 6.14 8.00 -8.16
C TYR A 23 4.87 8.50 -8.86
N VAL A 24 3.72 8.00 -8.46
CA VAL A 24 2.43 8.44 -8.95
C VAL A 24 1.71 9.19 -7.85
N THR A 25 1.29 10.42 -8.13
CA THR A 25 0.47 11.23 -7.24
C THR A 25 -0.89 11.45 -7.88
N MET A 26 -1.94 11.03 -7.20
CA MET A 26 -3.33 11.25 -7.58
C MET A 26 -3.90 12.34 -6.67
N GLU A 27 -4.33 13.46 -7.26
CA GLU A 27 -5.05 14.52 -6.57
C GLU A 27 -6.55 14.36 -6.86
N ALA A 28 -7.33 14.12 -5.83
CA ALA A 28 -8.77 13.89 -5.88
C ALA A 28 -9.49 14.88 -4.95
N PRO A 29 -9.83 16.10 -5.44
CA PRO A 29 -10.30 17.21 -4.60
C PRO A 29 -11.56 16.93 -3.78
N ALA A 30 -12.45 16.06 -4.28
CA ALA A 30 -13.68 15.67 -3.61
C ALA A 30 -13.61 14.29 -2.93
N LEU A 31 -12.41 13.79 -2.64
CA LEU A 31 -12.25 12.47 -2.00
C LEU A 31 -12.79 12.44 -0.55
N ASP A 32 -12.85 13.59 0.10
CA ASP A 32 -13.41 13.78 1.44
C ASP A 32 -14.92 14.12 1.45
N GLU A 33 -15.56 14.19 0.27
CA GLU A 33 -16.99 14.41 0.12
C GLU A 33 -17.75 13.07 -0.01
N PRO A 34 -19.00 12.96 0.48
CA PRO A 34 -19.78 11.73 0.42
C PRO A 34 -20.41 11.50 -0.97
N ASP A 35 -19.59 11.39 -2.02
CA ASP A 35 -20.02 11.13 -3.39
C ASP A 35 -19.54 9.74 -3.85
N GLU A 36 -20.47 8.77 -3.81
CA GLU A 36 -20.17 7.38 -4.20
C GLU A 36 -19.75 7.25 -5.68
N GLY A 37 -20.30 8.07 -6.57
CA GLY A 37 -19.96 8.07 -7.98
C GLY A 37 -18.51 8.50 -8.19
N TYR A 38 -18.12 9.58 -7.52
CA TYR A 38 -16.74 10.09 -7.53
C TYR A 38 -15.76 9.08 -6.89
N HIS A 39 -16.13 8.47 -5.76
CA HIS A 39 -15.29 7.45 -5.11
C HIS A 39 -15.06 6.24 -6.01
N ARG A 40 -16.08 5.80 -6.75
CA ARG A 40 -15.95 4.71 -7.72
C ARG A 40 -14.98 5.07 -8.84
N GLU A 41 -15.14 6.24 -9.44
CA GLU A 41 -14.24 6.73 -10.50
C GLU A 41 -12.78 6.80 -10.02
N ILE A 42 -12.54 7.34 -8.82
CA ILE A 42 -11.19 7.41 -8.24
C ILE A 42 -10.65 6.02 -7.93
N SER A 43 -11.46 5.09 -7.43
CA SER A 43 -11.07 3.71 -7.16
C SER A 43 -10.65 2.97 -8.43
N GLU A 44 -11.41 3.11 -9.52
CA GLU A 44 -11.06 2.54 -10.83
C GLU A 44 -9.77 3.14 -11.38
N CYS A 45 -9.61 4.45 -11.22
CA CYS A 45 -8.41 5.16 -11.62
C CYS A 45 -7.19 4.67 -10.81
N PHE A 46 -7.33 4.55 -9.50
CA PHE A 46 -6.31 4.01 -8.60
C PHE A 46 -5.93 2.57 -8.98
N ALA A 47 -6.92 1.72 -9.25
CA ALA A 47 -6.68 0.33 -9.65
C ALA A 47 -5.89 0.24 -10.97
N ARG A 48 -6.15 1.11 -11.96
CA ARG A 48 -5.37 1.18 -13.20
C ARG A 48 -3.92 1.60 -12.96
N GLU A 49 -3.70 2.64 -12.14
CA GLU A 49 -2.35 3.13 -11.82
C GLU A 49 -1.55 2.09 -11.04
N LEU A 50 -2.16 1.48 -10.02
CA LEU A 50 -1.54 0.41 -9.24
C LEU A 50 -1.21 -0.79 -10.13
N GLY A 51 -2.17 -1.24 -10.95
CA GLY A 51 -1.98 -2.35 -11.89
C GLY A 51 -0.89 -2.11 -12.91
N ALA A 52 -0.70 -0.85 -13.36
CA ALA A 52 0.38 -0.48 -14.27
C ALA A 52 1.78 -0.55 -13.63
N MET A 53 1.87 -0.42 -12.30
CA MET A 53 3.11 -0.53 -11.54
C MET A 53 3.40 -1.97 -11.09
N MET A 54 2.38 -2.82 -11.06
CA MET A 54 2.56 -4.23 -10.70
C MET A 54 3.28 -5.00 -11.81
N PRO A 55 4.16 -5.96 -11.45
CA PRO A 55 4.79 -6.84 -12.43
C PRO A 55 3.72 -7.57 -13.25
N LYS A 56 3.83 -7.52 -14.58
CA LYS A 56 2.98 -8.32 -15.48
C LYS A 56 3.30 -9.79 -15.25
N ALA A 57 2.43 -10.50 -14.56
CA ALA A 57 2.60 -11.91 -14.30
C ALA A 57 1.70 -12.73 -15.20
N GLN A 58 2.27 -13.75 -15.83
CA GLN A 58 1.50 -14.80 -16.51
C GLN A 58 0.98 -15.82 -15.50
N GLU A 59 1.55 -15.86 -14.31
CA GLU A 59 1.22 -16.80 -13.24
C GLU A 59 0.63 -16.07 -12.02
N GLU A 60 -0.03 -16.83 -11.17
CA GLU A 60 -0.54 -16.35 -9.90
C GLU A 60 0.58 -15.95 -8.96
N LYS A 61 0.31 -14.91 -8.17
CA LYS A 61 1.28 -14.34 -7.24
C LYS A 61 0.82 -14.48 -5.79
N ALA A 62 1.77 -14.76 -4.92
CA ALA A 62 1.59 -14.59 -3.49
C ALA A 62 1.82 -13.13 -3.12
N VAL A 63 0.77 -12.48 -2.62
CA VAL A 63 0.79 -11.06 -2.26
C VAL A 63 0.61 -10.93 -0.76
N LEU A 64 1.52 -10.20 -0.12
CA LEU A 64 1.38 -9.77 1.27
C LEU A 64 0.99 -8.29 1.29
N VAL A 65 -0.17 -7.99 1.85
CA VAL A 65 -0.60 -6.60 2.10
C VAL A 65 -0.29 -6.25 3.56
N VAL A 66 0.41 -5.15 3.75
CA VAL A 66 0.81 -4.66 5.08
C VAL A 66 0.12 -3.33 5.34
N GLY A 67 -0.80 -3.28 6.29
CA GLY A 67 -1.45 -2.05 6.76
C GLY A 67 -0.67 -1.46 7.93
N LEU A 68 0.10 -0.39 7.67
CA LEU A 68 0.85 0.31 8.71
C LEU A 68 -0.04 1.31 9.45
N GLY A 69 0.32 1.59 10.67
CA GLY A 69 -0.29 2.63 11.50
C GLY A 69 -0.92 2.10 12.79
N ASN A 70 -1.68 2.97 13.43
CA ASN A 70 -2.37 2.71 14.68
C ASN A 70 -3.88 2.84 14.49
N ARG A 71 -4.58 1.73 14.62
CA ARG A 71 -6.06 1.63 14.51
C ARG A 71 -6.79 2.60 15.45
N GLU A 72 -6.23 2.89 16.62
CA GLU A 72 -6.85 3.75 17.63
C GLU A 72 -6.62 5.24 17.38
N VAL A 73 -5.80 5.59 16.39
CA VAL A 73 -5.49 6.97 16.01
C VAL A 73 -6.05 7.24 14.63
N THR A 74 -7.13 8.00 14.53
CA THR A 74 -7.86 8.25 13.27
C THR A 74 -6.94 8.69 12.13
N ALA A 75 -6.00 9.59 12.38
CA ALA A 75 -5.06 10.09 11.38
C ALA A 75 -4.04 9.04 10.90
N ASP A 76 -3.93 7.91 11.60
CA ASP A 76 -2.95 6.84 11.37
C ASP A 76 -3.63 5.47 11.14
N ALA A 77 -4.94 5.45 10.96
CA ALA A 77 -5.72 4.22 10.87
C ALA A 77 -5.94 3.71 9.43
N LEU A 78 -5.42 4.40 8.41
CA LEU A 78 -5.69 4.05 7.00
C LEU A 78 -5.27 2.61 6.68
N GLY A 79 -4.03 2.24 6.98
CA GLY A 79 -3.52 0.89 6.72
C GLY A 79 -4.35 -0.21 7.37
N PRO A 80 -4.60 -0.15 8.69
CA PRO A 80 -5.50 -1.06 9.39
C PRO A 80 -6.89 -1.18 8.78
N GLN A 81 -7.53 -0.05 8.44
CA GLN A 81 -8.87 -0.05 7.86
C GLN A 81 -8.90 -0.66 6.45
N VAL A 82 -7.87 -0.45 5.65
CA VAL A 82 -7.78 -1.11 4.33
C VAL A 82 -7.66 -2.62 4.50
N VAL A 83 -6.83 -3.10 5.43
CA VAL A 83 -6.66 -4.54 5.70
C VAL A 83 -7.99 -5.20 6.08
N ASP A 84 -8.84 -4.54 6.87
CA ASP A 84 -10.17 -5.05 7.26
C ASP A 84 -11.12 -5.25 6.07
N ASN A 85 -10.93 -4.48 5.01
CA ASN A 85 -11.80 -4.49 3.84
C ASN A 85 -11.24 -5.29 2.65
N LEU A 86 -10.12 -6.01 2.83
CA LEU A 86 -9.52 -6.81 1.77
C LEU A 86 -10.13 -8.21 1.68
N LEU A 87 -10.27 -8.70 0.44
CA LEU A 87 -10.56 -10.10 0.19
C LEU A 87 -9.27 -10.93 0.35
N ILE A 88 -9.15 -11.64 1.47
CA ILE A 88 -8.03 -12.52 1.77
C ILE A 88 -8.29 -13.91 1.21
N THR A 89 -7.39 -14.39 0.34
CA THR A 89 -7.61 -15.61 -0.45
C THR A 89 -6.62 -16.73 -0.13
N ARG A 90 -5.43 -16.41 0.40
CA ARG A 90 -4.34 -17.38 0.58
C ARG A 90 -4.76 -18.63 1.34
N HIS A 91 -5.47 -18.49 2.45
CA HIS A 91 -5.90 -19.63 3.28
C HIS A 91 -6.94 -20.51 2.55
N ILE A 92 -7.86 -19.90 1.82
CA ILE A 92 -8.91 -20.62 1.07
C ILE A 92 -8.31 -21.36 -0.12
N VAL A 93 -7.43 -20.71 -0.89
CA VAL A 93 -6.77 -21.34 -2.03
C VAL A 93 -5.86 -22.48 -1.57
N LYS A 94 -5.18 -22.35 -0.42
CA LYS A 94 -4.36 -23.44 0.16
C LYS A 94 -5.21 -24.63 0.65
N ALA A 95 -6.40 -24.38 1.21
CA ALA A 95 -7.26 -25.43 1.75
C ALA A 95 -8.10 -26.14 0.68
N TYR A 96 -8.64 -25.40 -0.29
CA TYR A 96 -9.65 -25.89 -1.23
C TYR A 96 -9.23 -25.77 -2.71
N GLY A 97 -8.04 -25.25 -2.98
CA GLY A 97 -7.58 -24.99 -4.34
C GLY A 97 -8.24 -23.77 -4.98
N LYS A 98 -7.87 -23.52 -6.23
CA LYS A 98 -8.29 -22.34 -7.00
C LYS A 98 -9.76 -22.34 -7.36
N CYS A 99 -10.37 -23.52 -7.48
CA CYS A 99 -11.78 -23.70 -7.84
C CYS A 99 -12.76 -23.15 -6.77
N ALA A 100 -12.27 -22.87 -5.55
CA ALA A 100 -13.11 -22.35 -4.47
C ALA A 100 -13.86 -21.05 -4.83
N TYR A 101 -13.36 -20.31 -5.81
CA TYR A 101 -13.96 -19.04 -6.26
C TYR A 101 -14.49 -19.08 -7.70
N ASN A 102 -14.60 -20.27 -8.33
CA ASN A 102 -14.97 -20.42 -9.74
C ASN A 102 -14.09 -19.57 -10.71
N LYS A 103 -12.82 -19.40 -10.37
CA LYS A 103 -11.85 -18.64 -11.17
C LYS A 103 -10.70 -19.54 -11.58
N GLU A 104 -10.29 -19.43 -12.84
CA GLU A 104 -9.11 -20.14 -13.36
C GLU A 104 -7.81 -19.66 -12.70
N ARG A 105 -7.78 -18.38 -12.29
CA ARG A 105 -6.61 -17.74 -11.66
C ARG A 105 -7.03 -16.93 -10.44
N MET A 106 -6.30 -17.10 -9.36
CA MET A 106 -6.48 -16.34 -8.14
C MET A 106 -5.17 -16.13 -7.41
N ASN A 107 -4.79 -14.89 -7.15
CA ASN A 107 -3.62 -14.58 -6.35
C ASN A 107 -3.82 -15.04 -4.90
N LEU A 108 -2.73 -15.44 -4.26
CA LEU A 108 -2.71 -15.81 -2.86
C LEU A 108 -2.51 -14.56 -2.01
N VAL A 109 -3.59 -13.85 -1.72
CA VAL A 109 -3.55 -12.63 -0.93
C VAL A 109 -3.59 -12.97 0.56
N SER A 110 -2.61 -12.47 1.29
CA SER A 110 -2.55 -12.43 2.75
C SER A 110 -2.37 -10.99 3.22
N SER A 111 -2.74 -10.69 4.44
CA SER A 111 -2.54 -9.36 5.01
C SER A 111 -2.07 -9.43 6.46
N ILE A 112 -1.48 -8.34 6.91
CA ILE A 112 -1.13 -8.12 8.31
C ILE A 112 -1.26 -6.64 8.66
N GLU A 113 -1.71 -6.40 9.87
CA GLU A 113 -1.60 -5.15 10.61
C GLU A 113 -0.55 -5.35 11.72
N PRO A 114 0.71 -4.92 11.54
CA PRO A 114 1.76 -5.17 12.54
C PRO A 114 1.58 -4.36 13.82
N GLY A 115 0.77 -3.30 13.77
CA GLY A 115 0.61 -2.35 14.87
C GLY A 115 1.82 -1.43 15.02
N VAL A 116 1.89 -0.75 16.17
CA VAL A 116 2.96 0.21 16.49
C VAL A 116 3.89 -0.34 17.55
N MET A 117 5.15 0.09 17.53
CA MET A 117 6.20 -0.37 18.45
C MET A 117 5.81 -0.19 19.93
N ALA A 118 5.07 0.86 20.27
CA ALA A 118 4.58 1.09 21.63
C ALA A 118 3.67 -0.02 22.16
N LYS A 119 3.00 -0.79 21.28
CA LYS A 119 2.16 -1.92 21.65
C LYS A 119 2.89 -3.25 21.57
N THR A 120 3.75 -3.41 20.56
CA THR A 120 4.38 -4.70 20.24
C THR A 120 5.73 -4.88 20.93
N GLY A 121 6.43 -3.79 21.25
CA GLY A 121 7.81 -3.80 21.71
C GLY A 121 8.82 -4.15 20.61
N MET A 122 8.37 -4.28 19.35
CA MET A 122 9.20 -4.65 18.21
C MET A 122 9.14 -3.58 17.14
N GLU A 123 10.21 -3.43 16.38
CA GLU A 123 10.20 -2.62 15.16
C GLU A 123 9.27 -3.27 14.13
N THR A 124 8.46 -2.46 13.45
CA THR A 124 7.56 -2.94 12.39
C THR A 124 8.31 -3.75 11.31
N ALA A 125 9.54 -3.31 10.97
CA ALA A 125 10.37 -4.00 10.00
C ALA A 125 10.81 -5.40 10.45
N GLU A 126 11.00 -5.64 11.75
CA GLU A 126 11.34 -6.97 12.30
C GLU A 126 10.17 -7.93 12.13
N ILE A 127 8.96 -7.48 12.47
CA ILE A 127 7.73 -8.26 12.30
C ILE A 127 7.54 -8.64 10.83
N ILE A 128 7.63 -7.65 9.92
CA ILE A 128 7.44 -7.88 8.49
C ILE A 128 8.51 -8.82 7.94
N LYS A 129 9.78 -8.67 8.31
CA LYS A 129 10.87 -9.57 7.89
C LYS A 129 10.60 -11.02 8.29
N GLY A 130 10.16 -11.27 9.52
CA GLY A 130 9.80 -12.61 10.00
C GLY A 130 8.68 -13.23 9.15
N ILE A 131 7.64 -12.47 8.85
CA ILE A 131 6.51 -12.91 8.03
C ILE A 131 6.95 -13.20 6.59
N VAL A 132 7.76 -12.32 6.00
CA VAL A 132 8.28 -12.49 4.63
C VAL A 132 9.16 -13.74 4.52
N GLN A 133 10.01 -14.01 5.51
CA GLN A 133 10.83 -15.22 5.54
C GLN A 133 9.99 -16.50 5.56
N GLU A 134 8.89 -16.50 6.32
CA GLU A 134 8.01 -17.66 6.44
C GLU A 134 7.06 -17.80 5.25
N THR A 135 6.44 -16.70 4.80
CA THR A 135 5.38 -16.76 3.78
C THR A 135 5.89 -16.65 2.36
N ARG A 136 7.10 -16.11 2.16
CA ARG A 136 7.80 -15.93 0.88
C ARG A 136 6.89 -15.32 -0.20
N PRO A 137 6.32 -14.13 0.02
CA PRO A 137 5.47 -13.50 -0.97
C PRO A 137 6.28 -13.06 -2.20
N ASP A 138 5.68 -13.13 -3.38
CA ASP A 138 6.25 -12.59 -4.62
C ASP A 138 6.22 -11.06 -4.63
N MET A 139 5.27 -10.47 -3.89
CA MET A 139 5.07 -9.03 -3.81
C MET A 139 4.57 -8.63 -2.42
N ILE A 140 5.06 -7.47 -1.96
CA ILE A 140 4.58 -6.81 -0.74
C ILE A 140 3.96 -5.48 -1.14
N LEU A 141 2.70 -5.25 -0.77
CA LEU A 141 2.01 -3.98 -0.89
C LEU A 141 1.89 -3.36 0.50
N VAL A 142 2.54 -2.23 0.72
CA VAL A 142 2.55 -1.53 2.01
C VAL A 142 1.64 -0.30 1.93
N ILE A 143 0.76 -0.14 2.89
CA ILE A 143 -0.23 0.94 2.95
C ILE A 143 0.00 1.71 4.24
N ASP A 144 0.14 3.03 4.12
CA ASP A 144 0.40 3.93 5.26
C ASP A 144 -0.36 5.25 5.09
N ALA A 145 -0.67 5.91 6.19
CA ALA A 145 -1.27 7.23 6.17
C ALA A 145 -0.21 8.27 5.79
N LEU A 146 -0.52 9.09 4.78
CA LEU A 146 0.37 10.13 4.30
C LEU A 146 0.20 11.43 5.12
N ALA A 147 1.28 11.89 5.75
CA ALA A 147 1.30 13.20 6.38
C ALA A 147 1.25 14.33 5.34
N ALA A 148 0.14 15.06 5.30
CA ALA A 148 -0.02 16.16 4.38
C ALA A 148 0.72 17.42 4.85
N ARG A 149 1.61 17.96 4.01
CA ARG A 149 2.31 19.24 4.28
C ARG A 149 1.42 20.48 4.13
N SER A 150 0.21 20.32 3.62
CA SER A 150 -0.76 21.40 3.38
C SER A 150 -2.16 20.86 3.61
N THR A 151 -2.99 21.65 4.29
CA THR A 151 -4.41 21.34 4.51
C THR A 151 -5.19 21.15 3.21
N LYS A 152 -4.77 21.80 2.11
CA LYS A 152 -5.39 21.62 0.79
C LYS A 152 -5.22 20.22 0.22
N ARG A 153 -4.24 19.44 0.71
CA ARG A 153 -3.95 18.07 0.27
C ARG A 153 -4.43 16.99 1.25
N LEU A 154 -4.86 17.42 2.42
CA LEU A 154 -5.35 16.52 3.46
C LEU A 154 -6.58 15.76 2.95
N ASN A 155 -6.58 14.44 3.05
CA ASN A 155 -7.63 13.53 2.55
C ASN A 155 -7.96 13.66 1.04
N LYS A 156 -7.10 14.30 0.26
CA LYS A 156 -7.32 14.57 -1.18
C LYS A 156 -6.18 14.07 -2.07
N THR A 157 -5.23 13.35 -1.49
CA THR A 157 -4.05 12.90 -2.25
C THR A 157 -3.71 11.46 -1.93
N ILE A 158 -3.56 10.65 -2.99
CA ILE A 158 -3.04 9.29 -2.91
C ILE A 158 -1.68 9.26 -3.61
N GLN A 159 -0.69 8.61 -2.99
CA GLN A 159 0.63 8.41 -3.60
C GLN A 159 0.94 6.92 -3.72
N ILE A 160 1.48 6.51 -4.86
CA ILE A 160 1.94 5.16 -5.13
C ILE A 160 3.39 5.23 -5.57
N THR A 161 4.22 4.31 -5.08
CA THR A 161 5.64 4.21 -5.48
C THR A 161 6.11 2.76 -5.44
N ASP A 162 7.09 2.42 -6.27
CA ASP A 162 7.78 1.13 -6.27
C ASP A 162 9.08 1.12 -5.45
N THR A 163 9.41 2.25 -4.81
CA THR A 163 10.64 2.39 -4.02
C THR A 163 10.49 1.99 -2.55
N GLY A 164 9.29 1.58 -2.16
CA GLY A 164 8.95 1.36 -0.75
C GLY A 164 8.66 2.66 0.00
N ILE A 165 8.32 2.53 1.26
CA ILE A 165 8.05 3.65 2.18
C ILE A 165 8.88 3.51 3.45
N HIS A 166 9.16 4.64 4.10
CA HIS A 166 9.80 4.67 5.41
C HIS A 166 8.74 5.02 6.46
N PRO A 167 8.27 4.04 7.26
CA PRO A 167 7.27 4.29 8.29
C PRO A 167 7.71 5.39 9.26
N GLY A 168 6.78 6.29 9.62
CA GLY A 168 7.03 7.37 10.58
C GLY A 168 7.88 8.55 10.10
N SER A 169 8.35 8.56 8.86
CA SER A 169 9.17 9.67 8.33
C SER A 169 8.42 11.01 8.26
N GLY A 170 7.08 10.97 8.16
CA GLY A 170 6.22 12.15 8.10
C GLY A 170 6.04 12.88 9.44
N VAL A 171 6.34 12.23 10.55
CA VAL A 171 6.17 12.77 11.92
C VAL A 171 7.51 13.03 12.64
N GLY A 172 8.61 13.11 11.88
CA GLY A 172 9.92 13.53 12.41
C GLY A 172 10.64 12.48 13.26
N ASN A 173 10.22 11.22 13.21
CA ASN A 173 10.97 10.11 13.77
C ASN A 173 12.23 9.87 12.93
N HIS A 174 13.26 10.69 13.18
CA HIS A 174 14.60 10.46 12.69
C HIS A 174 15.25 9.34 13.53
N ARG A 175 15.38 8.19 12.95
CA ARG A 175 16.27 7.13 13.42
C ARG A 175 17.34 6.84 12.38
#